data_1af6e0f45afafb23cbaec74a77c5793c
#
_entry.id   1af6e0f45afafb23cbaec74a77c5793c
#
_cell.length_a   1.000
_cell.length_b   1.000
_cell.length_c   1.000
_cell.angle_alpha   90.00
_cell.angle_beta   90.00
_cell.angle_gamma   90.00
#
_symmetry.space_group_name_H-M   'P 1'
#
loop_
_entity.id
_entity.type
_entity.pdbx_description
1 polymer ?
#
loop_
_entity_poly.entity_id
_entity_poly.type
_entity_poly.pdbx_seq_one_letter_code
_entity_poly.pdbx_strand_id
1 'polypeptide(L)'
;MASRMGSSLGAGLTGLDQRDVLIIVTKPPFSDHALRAAEMAKFQGVYVVLITDTHSCPALKHAAARFIVPTNSPHFYSSYVVTVFLVETLIGVLVSRSSSDARARIADVENASRVLAEVWDL
;
A
#
# COMPACT_ATOMS: atom_id res chain seq x y z
N MET A 1 7.76 4.27 0.42
CA MET A 1 7.39 3.03 1.15
C MET A 1 7.28 3.34 2.62
N ALA A 2 6.11 3.13 3.20
CA ALA A 2 5.84 3.56 4.57
C ALA A 2 6.44 2.66 5.65
N SER A 3 6.55 1.38 5.40
CA SER A 3 7.04 0.45 6.42
C SER A 3 7.76 -0.73 5.80
N ARG A 4 8.83 -1.13 6.45
CA ARG A 4 9.53 -2.38 6.20
C ARG A 4 9.56 -3.18 7.49
N MET A 5 9.86 -4.46 7.39
CA MET A 5 10.10 -5.27 8.57
C MET A 5 11.24 -4.66 9.40
N GLY A 6 11.01 -4.41 10.68
CA GLY A 6 11.97 -3.75 11.56
C GLY A 6 11.97 -2.23 11.51
N SER A 7 11.21 -1.60 10.62
CA SER A 7 11.09 -0.14 10.57
C SER A 7 9.96 0.36 11.45
N SER A 8 10.14 1.56 12.00
CA SER A 8 9.07 2.27 12.70
C SER A 8 8.02 2.77 11.71
N LEU A 9 6.75 2.52 11.99
CA LEU A 9 5.65 3.05 11.19
C LEU A 9 5.65 4.58 11.23
N GLY A 10 5.93 5.16 12.39
CA GLY A 10 6.02 6.62 12.53
C GLY A 10 7.12 7.23 11.66
N ALA A 11 8.27 6.58 11.56
CA ALA A 11 9.34 7.04 10.68
C ALA A 11 8.92 7.00 9.21
N GLY A 12 8.19 5.95 8.81
CA GLY A 12 7.69 5.83 7.44
C GLY A 12 6.65 6.87 7.07
N LEU A 13 5.87 7.36 8.04
CA LEU A 13 4.83 8.37 7.81
C LEU A 13 5.33 9.80 7.94
N THR A 14 6.54 10.00 8.47
CA THR A 14 7.12 11.33 8.62
C THR A 14 7.40 11.96 7.26
N GLY A 15 6.96 13.19 7.07
CA GLY A 15 7.20 13.94 5.84
C GLY A 15 6.23 13.67 4.72
N LEU A 16 5.23 12.82 4.93
CA LEU A 16 4.16 12.62 3.95
C LEU A 16 3.20 13.82 3.96
N ASP A 17 2.71 14.17 2.79
CA ASP A 17 1.79 15.30 2.62
C ASP A 17 0.72 15.01 1.55
N GLN A 18 0.01 16.04 1.14
CA GLN A 18 -1.09 15.95 0.16
C GLN A 18 -0.66 15.43 -1.23
N ARG A 19 0.63 15.33 -1.50
CA ARG A 19 1.15 14.79 -2.77
C ARG A 19 1.38 13.28 -2.70
N ASP A 20 1.19 12.71 -1.52
CA ASP A 20 1.47 11.29 -1.27
C ASP A 20 0.18 10.49 -1.16
N VAL A 21 0.29 9.21 -1.40
CA VAL A 21 -0.79 8.23 -1.24
C VAL A 21 -0.31 7.15 -0.29
N LEU A 22 -1.13 6.82 0.68
CA LEU A 22 -0.87 5.71 1.60
C LEU A 22 -1.88 4.60 1.32
N ILE A 23 -1.38 3.44 0.96
CA ILE A 23 -2.20 2.25 0.79
C ILE A 23 -2.09 1.40 2.05
N ILE A 24 -3.22 1.16 2.69
CA ILE A 24 -3.30 0.32 3.89
C ILE A 24 -4.10 -0.93 3.57
N VAL A 25 -3.51 -2.08 3.82
CA VAL A 25 -4.21 -3.36 3.75
C VAL A 25 -4.39 -3.85 5.18
N THR A 26 -5.64 -4.00 5.60
CA THR A 26 -5.95 -4.46 6.96
C THR A 26 -7.15 -5.39 6.95
N LYS A 27 -7.05 -6.46 7.70
CA LYS A 27 -8.07 -7.52 7.80
C LYS A 27 -8.23 -7.93 9.25
N PRO A 28 -9.36 -8.55 9.61
CA PRO A 28 -9.55 -9.00 10.99
C PRO A 28 -8.46 -10.00 11.43
N PRO A 29 -8.00 -9.94 12.67
CA PRO A 29 -8.27 -8.88 13.65
C PRO A 29 -7.56 -7.58 13.27
N PHE A 30 -8.29 -6.47 13.31
CA PHE A 30 -7.74 -5.17 12.90
C PHE A 30 -6.70 -4.68 13.91
N SER A 31 -5.59 -4.17 13.40
CA SER A 31 -4.55 -3.64 14.26
C SER A 31 -4.78 -2.17 14.57
N ASP A 32 -4.45 -1.77 15.79
CA ASP A 32 -4.48 -0.36 16.17
C ASP A 32 -3.48 0.46 15.35
N HIS A 33 -2.40 -0.15 14.90
CA HIS A 33 -1.42 0.51 14.06
C HIS A 33 -2.00 0.95 12.72
N ALA A 34 -2.82 0.10 12.09
CA ALA A 34 -3.48 0.45 10.84
C ALA A 34 -4.46 1.61 11.02
N LEU A 35 -5.24 1.58 12.10
CA LEU A 35 -6.19 2.64 12.42
C LEU A 35 -5.46 3.97 12.66
N ARG A 36 -4.42 3.96 13.47
CA ARG A 36 -3.64 5.16 13.79
C ARG A 36 -2.89 5.68 12.58
N ALA A 37 -2.36 4.80 11.74
CA ALA A 37 -1.72 5.20 10.49
C ALA A 37 -2.70 5.91 9.55
N ALA A 38 -3.91 5.39 9.41
CA ALA A 38 -4.95 6.00 8.59
C ALA A 38 -5.35 7.38 9.13
N GLU A 39 -5.52 7.49 10.44
CA GLU A 39 -5.89 8.74 11.11
C GLU A 39 -4.79 9.80 10.94
N MET A 40 -3.54 9.43 11.19
CA MET A 40 -2.39 10.32 11.04
C MET A 40 -2.23 10.78 9.59
N ALA A 41 -2.32 9.86 8.64
CA ALA A 41 -2.19 10.18 7.23
C ALA A 41 -3.29 11.14 6.77
N LYS A 42 -4.52 10.91 7.20
CA LYS A 42 -5.63 11.83 6.91
C LYS A 42 -5.36 13.23 7.48
N PHE A 43 -4.86 13.30 8.70
CA PHE A 43 -4.52 14.57 9.33
C PHE A 43 -3.42 15.31 8.56
N GLN A 44 -2.47 14.60 7.99
CA GLN A 44 -1.39 15.19 7.19
C GLN A 44 -1.83 15.54 5.76
N GLY A 45 -3.06 15.27 5.39
CA GLY A 45 -3.56 15.53 4.05
C GLY A 45 -3.20 14.46 3.01
N VAL A 46 -2.66 13.34 3.45
CA VAL A 46 -2.32 12.21 2.59
C VAL A 46 -3.59 11.53 2.08
N TYR A 47 -3.59 11.15 0.81
CA TYR A 47 -4.70 10.39 0.24
C TYR A 47 -4.61 8.94 0.71
N VAL A 48 -5.57 8.50 1.51
CA VAL A 48 -5.57 7.16 2.10
C VAL A 48 -6.44 6.22 1.28
N VAL A 49 -5.83 5.15 0.79
CA VAL A 49 -6.52 4.05 0.12
C VAL A 49 -6.54 2.87 1.07
N LEU A 50 -7.72 2.41 1.44
CA LEU A 50 -7.88 1.29 2.37
C LEU A 50 -8.42 0.07 1.65
N ILE A 51 -7.76 -1.05 1.86
CA ILE A 51 -8.17 -2.36 1.34
C ILE A 51 -8.45 -3.26 2.53
N THR A 52 -9.68 -3.74 2.63
CA THR A 52 -10.11 -4.62 3.71
C THR A 52 -11.12 -5.63 3.18
N ASP A 53 -11.59 -6.53 4.02
CA ASP A 53 -12.57 -7.54 3.62
C ASP A 53 -13.98 -7.30 4.19
N THR A 54 -14.18 -6.24 4.96
CA THR A 54 -15.46 -5.96 5.59
C THR A 54 -15.74 -4.47 5.71
N HIS A 55 -17.01 -4.10 5.61
CA HIS A 55 -17.46 -2.73 5.82
C HIS A 55 -17.40 -2.27 7.28
N SER A 56 -17.17 -3.17 8.21
CA SER A 56 -17.07 -2.84 9.63
C SER A 56 -15.67 -2.46 10.08
N CYS A 57 -14.71 -2.37 9.17
CA CYS A 57 -13.35 -1.97 9.51
C CYS A 57 -13.34 -0.54 10.07
N PRO A 58 -12.80 -0.31 11.28
CA PRO A 58 -12.82 1.00 11.91
C PRO A 58 -11.99 2.06 11.19
N ALA A 59 -11.02 1.66 10.39
CA ALA A 59 -10.18 2.60 9.64
C ALA A 59 -10.88 3.17 8.39
N LEU A 60 -12.02 2.62 7.97
CA LEU A 60 -12.74 3.09 6.79
C LEU A 60 -13.17 4.55 6.88
N LYS A 61 -13.45 5.05 8.07
CA LYS A 61 -13.82 6.45 8.27
C LYS A 61 -12.71 7.44 7.92
N HIS A 62 -11.48 6.99 7.85
CA HIS A 62 -10.32 7.82 7.50
C HIS A 62 -9.88 7.65 6.04
N ALA A 63 -10.53 6.78 5.29
CA ALA A 63 -10.13 6.47 3.93
C ALA A 63 -10.76 7.43 2.92
N ALA A 64 -9.94 7.92 1.98
CA ALA A 64 -10.41 8.67 0.83
C ALA A 64 -10.95 7.73 -0.26
N ALA A 65 -10.36 6.57 -0.41
CA ALA A 65 -10.85 5.50 -1.27
C ALA A 65 -10.82 4.18 -0.51
N ARG A 66 -11.78 3.32 -0.79
CA ARG A 66 -11.90 2.04 -0.10
C ARG A 66 -12.22 0.91 -1.07
N PHE A 67 -11.62 -0.23 -0.82
CA PHE A 67 -11.90 -1.45 -1.55
C PHE A 67 -12.20 -2.56 -0.56
N ILE A 68 -13.34 -3.20 -0.75
CA ILE A 68 -13.74 -4.36 0.05
C ILE A 68 -13.51 -5.59 -0.83
N VAL A 69 -12.55 -6.43 -0.45
CA VAL A 69 -12.15 -7.58 -1.24
C VAL A 69 -12.37 -8.87 -0.46
N PRO A 70 -12.79 -9.95 -1.13
CA PRO A 70 -13.00 -11.23 -0.45
C PRO A 70 -11.69 -11.84 0.02
N THR A 71 -11.75 -12.46 1.20
CA THR A 71 -10.63 -13.19 1.79
C THR A 71 -10.97 -14.65 2.05
N ASN A 72 -12.05 -15.13 1.44
CA ASN A 72 -12.48 -16.51 1.59
C ASN A 72 -11.39 -17.47 1.13
N SER A 73 -11.10 -18.44 1.95
CA SER A 73 -10.08 -19.44 1.68
C SER A 73 -10.58 -20.81 2.11
N PRO A 74 -10.24 -21.89 1.38
CA PRO A 74 -10.50 -23.25 1.84
C PRO A 74 -9.62 -23.67 3.02
N HIS A 75 -8.68 -22.82 3.41
CA HIS A 75 -7.75 -23.03 4.52
C HIS A 75 -8.11 -22.18 5.73
N PHE A 76 -7.36 -22.32 6.82
CA PHE A 76 -7.60 -21.61 8.06
C PHE A 76 -7.31 -20.12 7.97
N TYR A 77 -6.47 -19.70 7.03
CA TYR A 77 -6.02 -18.32 6.92
C TYR A 77 -6.81 -17.57 5.87
N SER A 78 -6.97 -16.25 6.10
CA SER A 78 -7.53 -15.38 5.08
C SER A 78 -6.67 -15.39 3.82
N SER A 79 -7.32 -15.44 2.66
CA SER A 79 -6.61 -15.38 1.39
C SER A 79 -6.27 -13.94 1.03
N TYR A 80 -5.03 -13.71 0.60
CA TYR A 80 -4.58 -12.42 0.11
C TYR A 80 -4.44 -12.36 -1.41
N VAL A 81 -4.86 -13.42 -2.11
CA VAL A 81 -4.72 -13.50 -3.57
C VAL A 81 -5.41 -12.35 -4.28
N VAL A 82 -6.67 -12.07 -3.92
CA VAL A 82 -7.44 -10.97 -4.52
C VAL A 82 -6.83 -9.63 -4.14
N THR A 83 -6.36 -9.48 -2.91
CA THR A 83 -5.70 -8.25 -2.44
C THR A 83 -4.43 -7.98 -3.24
N VAL A 84 -3.58 -8.98 -3.44
CA VAL A 84 -2.35 -8.85 -4.23
C VAL A 84 -2.69 -8.48 -5.69
N PHE A 85 -3.68 -9.14 -6.27
CA PHE A 85 -4.15 -8.83 -7.62
C PHE A 85 -4.59 -7.38 -7.73
N LEU A 86 -5.37 -6.89 -6.77
CA LEU A 86 -5.84 -5.51 -6.73
C LEU A 86 -4.67 -4.52 -6.64
N VAL A 87 -3.72 -4.77 -5.73
CA VAL A 87 -2.55 -3.90 -5.56
C VAL A 87 -1.72 -3.85 -6.84
N GLU A 88 -1.45 -4.99 -7.46
CA GLU A 88 -0.71 -5.05 -8.72
C GLU A 88 -1.45 -4.31 -9.84
N THR A 89 -2.77 -4.43 -9.90
CA THR A 89 -3.60 -3.72 -10.87
C THR A 89 -3.52 -2.21 -10.66
N LEU A 90 -3.61 -1.76 -9.41
CA LEU A 90 -3.49 -0.33 -9.07
C LEU A 90 -2.11 0.21 -9.46
N ILE A 91 -1.05 -0.53 -9.18
CA ILE A 91 0.31 -0.14 -9.57
C ILE A 91 0.40 -0.05 -11.09
N GLY A 92 -0.13 -1.03 -11.83
CA GLY A 92 -0.14 -1.02 -13.28
C GLY A 92 -0.86 0.18 -13.86
N VAL A 93 -2.03 0.53 -13.30
CA VAL A 93 -2.79 1.72 -13.72
C VAL A 93 -2.01 2.99 -13.45
N LEU A 94 -1.41 3.11 -12.26
CA LEU A 94 -0.60 4.27 -11.90
C LEU A 94 0.58 4.45 -12.83
N VAL A 95 1.29 3.38 -13.15
CA VAL A 95 2.43 3.42 -14.09
C VAL A 95 1.98 3.84 -15.49
N SER A 96 0.86 3.29 -15.98
CA SER A 96 0.35 3.61 -17.31
C SER A 96 -0.10 5.06 -17.45
N ARG A 97 -0.52 5.68 -16.35
CA ARG A 97 -0.97 7.08 -16.31
C ARG A 97 0.07 8.04 -15.76
N SER A 98 1.23 7.53 -15.34
CA SER A 98 2.27 8.36 -14.76
C SER A 98 2.98 9.17 -15.82
N SER A 99 3.63 10.26 -15.36
CA SER A 99 4.49 11.08 -16.19
C SER A 99 5.75 10.31 -16.61
N SER A 100 6.44 10.83 -17.61
CA SER A 100 7.73 10.29 -18.04
C SER A 100 8.75 10.23 -16.89
N ASP A 101 8.68 11.17 -15.96
CA ASP A 101 9.58 11.20 -14.80
C ASP A 101 9.39 9.99 -13.88
N ALA A 102 8.15 9.58 -13.64
CA ALA A 102 7.88 8.40 -12.83
C ALA A 102 8.37 7.12 -13.49
N ARG A 103 8.19 7.01 -14.82
CA ARG A 103 8.69 5.87 -15.60
C ARG A 103 10.22 5.82 -15.62
N ALA A 104 10.85 6.97 -15.77
CA ALA A 104 12.30 7.08 -15.73
C ALA A 104 12.84 6.64 -14.36
N ARG A 105 12.18 7.03 -13.28
CA ARG A 105 12.56 6.63 -11.92
C ARG A 105 12.46 5.12 -11.71
N ILE A 106 11.40 4.50 -12.24
CA ILE A 106 11.23 3.04 -12.18
C ILE A 106 12.37 2.35 -12.93
N ALA A 107 12.70 2.84 -14.14
CA ALA A 107 13.80 2.30 -14.92
C ALA A 107 15.14 2.45 -14.19
N ASP A 108 15.38 3.58 -13.55
CA ASP A 108 16.59 3.82 -12.76
C ASP A 108 16.71 2.86 -11.59
N VAL A 109 15.61 2.60 -10.87
CA VAL A 109 15.60 1.65 -9.76
C VAL A 109 15.88 0.24 -10.25
N GLU A 110 15.25 -0.19 -11.35
CA GLU A 110 15.50 -1.50 -11.95
C GLU A 110 16.97 -1.66 -12.37
N ASN A 111 17.53 -0.64 -13.00
CA ASN A 111 18.91 -0.66 -13.42
C ASN A 111 19.87 -0.74 -12.24
N ALA A 112 19.62 0.02 -11.19
CA ALA A 112 20.41 -0.03 -9.97
C ALA A 112 20.35 -1.42 -9.33
N SER A 113 19.18 -2.04 -9.29
CA SER A 113 19.02 -3.39 -8.75
C SER A 113 19.79 -4.43 -9.56
N ARG A 114 19.85 -4.30 -10.88
CA ARG A 114 20.63 -5.18 -11.74
C ARG A 114 22.14 -5.01 -11.51
N VAL A 115 22.59 -3.76 -11.45
CA VAL A 115 24.00 -3.45 -11.19
C VAL A 115 24.46 -4.01 -9.87
N LEU A 116 23.59 -3.96 -8.85
CA LEU A 116 23.87 -4.50 -7.52
C LEU A 116 23.65 -6.02 -7.42
N ALA A 117 23.23 -6.66 -8.52
CA ALA A 117 22.90 -8.09 -8.56
C ALA A 117 21.82 -8.50 -7.55
N GLU A 118 20.90 -7.59 -7.24
CA GLU A 118 19.76 -7.85 -6.36
C GLU A 118 18.65 -8.64 -7.07
N VAL A 119 18.66 -8.64 -8.39
CA VAL A 119 17.67 -9.32 -9.22
C VAL A 119 18.40 -10.25 -10.18
N TRP A 120 17.82 -11.43 -10.40
CA TRP A 120 18.37 -12.36 -11.39
C TRP A 120 18.19 -11.78 -12.80
N ASP A 121 19.27 -11.73 -13.54
CA ASP A 121 19.27 -11.34 -14.95
C ASP A 121 19.08 -12.60 -15.79
N LEU A 122 17.84 -12.84 -16.18
CA LEU A 122 17.48 -14.00 -16.98
C LEU A 122 17.57 -13.72 -18.47
#